data_1f90e0b7f59b3cd162d55180d6b51e10
#
_entry.id   1f90e0b7f59b3cd162d55180d6b51e10
#
_cell.length_a   1.000
_cell.length_b   1.000
_cell.length_c   1.000
_cell.angle_alpha   90.00
_cell.angle_beta   90.00
_cell.angle_gamma   90.00
#
_symmetry.space_group_name_H-M   'P 1'
#
loop_
_entity.id
_entity.type
_entity.pdbx_description
1 polymer ?
#
loop_
_entity_poly.entity_id
_entity_poly.type
_entity_poly.pdbx_seq_one_letter_code
_entity_poly.pdbx_strand_id
1 'polypeptide(L)'
;KTTMGILYPVNKDFLKNQGDKFAQATDPTSLLYNGPFLLKSLTSKSEIEFEKNPNYWDKENVHVDAVKLSFYDGQDQGKLADQFSQGALTTARLFPTSATYEKVEKDFKDNIVYTPQDASTFLVGTNIDRQSYNHTAKTSEAQKTSTKKALLNKDFRQALTFAFNRESYASQINGKDGADK
;
A
#
# COMPACT_ATOMS: atom_id res chain seq x y z
N LYS A 1 10.28 16.44 -10.21
CA LYS A 1 8.85 16.16 -10.47
C LYS A 1 8.64 14.88 -11.31
N THR A 2 9.61 14.45 -12.11
CA THR A 2 9.53 13.24 -12.96
C THR A 2 9.78 11.92 -12.21
N THR A 3 9.99 11.96 -10.91
CA THR A 3 10.16 10.76 -10.06
C THR A 3 8.83 10.11 -9.66
N MET A 4 7.72 10.80 -9.87
CA MET A 4 6.39 10.24 -9.62
C MET A 4 5.90 9.47 -10.85
N GLY A 5 5.44 8.23 -10.66
CA GLY A 5 5.02 7.35 -11.76
C GLY A 5 3.98 7.96 -12.71
N ILE A 6 3.07 8.79 -12.19
CA ILE A 6 2.07 9.50 -13.00
C ILE A 6 2.68 10.50 -14.00
N LEU A 7 3.93 10.90 -13.79
CA LEU A 7 4.64 11.88 -14.64
C LEU A 7 5.70 11.21 -15.54
N TYR A 8 5.77 9.88 -15.58
CA TYR A 8 6.70 9.18 -16.44
C TYR A 8 6.37 9.40 -17.91
N PRO A 9 7.40 9.61 -18.75
CA PRO A 9 7.19 9.73 -20.18
C PRO A 9 6.67 8.43 -20.77
N VAL A 10 5.75 8.52 -21.70
CA VAL A 10 5.16 7.38 -22.40
C VAL A 10 5.57 7.44 -23.87
N ASN A 11 5.91 6.30 -24.45
CA ASN A 11 6.17 6.21 -25.89
C ASN A 11 4.88 6.45 -26.67
N LYS A 12 4.86 7.52 -27.47
CA LYS A 12 3.68 7.97 -28.21
C LYS A 12 3.16 6.94 -29.21
N ASP A 13 4.06 6.29 -29.92
CA ASP A 13 3.67 5.36 -30.99
C ASP A 13 3.15 4.04 -30.39
N PHE A 14 3.78 3.57 -29.32
CA PHE A 14 3.30 2.42 -28.58
C PHE A 14 1.90 2.68 -28.00
N LEU A 15 1.70 3.83 -27.35
CA LEU A 15 0.39 4.23 -26.81
C LEU A 15 -0.70 4.23 -27.88
N LYS A 16 -0.40 4.81 -29.06
CA LYS A 16 -1.34 4.83 -30.18
C LYS A 16 -1.65 3.43 -30.72
N ASN A 17 -0.64 2.58 -30.83
CA ASN A 17 -0.79 1.23 -31.35
C ASN A 17 -1.58 0.31 -30.38
N GLN A 18 -1.38 0.49 -29.08
CA GLN A 18 -2.10 -0.29 -28.07
C GLN A 18 -3.53 0.20 -27.85
N GLY A 19 -3.81 1.49 -28.04
CA GLY A 19 -5.13 2.07 -27.78
C GLY A 19 -5.66 1.70 -26.39
N ASP A 20 -6.86 1.14 -26.32
CA ASP A 20 -7.53 0.74 -25.06
C ASP A 20 -6.83 -0.42 -24.33
N LYS A 21 -5.89 -1.13 -24.98
CA LYS A 21 -5.11 -2.20 -24.36
C LYS A 21 -3.89 -1.68 -23.59
N PHE A 22 -3.53 -0.41 -23.78
CA PHE A 22 -2.38 0.17 -23.10
C PHE A 22 -2.51 0.04 -21.58
N ALA A 23 -1.42 -0.41 -20.95
CA ALA A 23 -1.31 -0.59 -19.50
C ALA A 23 -2.31 -1.58 -18.86
N GLN A 24 -2.88 -2.49 -19.64
CA GLN A 24 -3.65 -3.61 -19.07
C GLN A 24 -2.68 -4.64 -18.48
N ALA A 25 -2.45 -4.57 -17.17
CA ALA A 25 -1.41 -5.33 -16.47
C ALA A 25 -1.56 -6.87 -16.56
N THR A 26 -2.73 -7.38 -16.96
CA THR A 26 -2.96 -8.82 -17.22
C THR A 26 -2.31 -9.30 -18.52
N ASP A 27 -1.94 -8.38 -19.41
CA ASP A 27 -1.21 -8.66 -20.64
C ASP A 27 0.16 -7.96 -20.62
N PRO A 28 1.25 -8.69 -20.32
CA PRO A 28 2.60 -8.12 -20.27
C PRO A 28 3.03 -7.40 -21.55
N THR A 29 2.45 -7.78 -22.70
CA THR A 29 2.76 -7.16 -24.00
C THR A 29 2.11 -5.79 -24.20
N SER A 30 1.15 -5.43 -23.36
CA SER A 30 0.50 -4.11 -23.35
C SER A 30 1.33 -3.03 -22.65
N LEU A 31 2.50 -3.38 -22.13
CA LEU A 31 3.40 -2.53 -21.37
C LEU A 31 4.74 -2.36 -22.08
N LEU A 32 5.37 -1.19 -21.92
CA LEU A 32 6.78 -0.98 -22.23
C LEU A 32 7.59 -0.84 -20.95
N TYR A 33 8.79 -1.39 -20.99
CA TYR A 33 9.64 -1.49 -19.81
C TYR A 33 10.98 -0.78 -20.07
N ASN A 34 11.39 0.07 -19.14
CA ASN A 34 12.72 0.66 -19.11
C ASN A 34 13.44 0.38 -17.77
N GLY A 35 12.82 -0.40 -16.90
CA GLY A 35 13.36 -0.82 -15.61
C GLY A 35 14.10 -2.16 -15.68
N PRO A 36 14.69 -2.60 -14.56
CA PRO A 36 15.48 -3.82 -14.46
C PRO A 36 14.68 -5.11 -14.61
N PHE A 37 13.34 -5.06 -14.53
CA PHE A 37 12.47 -6.23 -14.60
C PHE A 37 11.33 -6.04 -15.59
N LEU A 38 10.90 -7.14 -16.18
CA LEU A 38 9.71 -7.27 -17.02
C LEU A 38 8.62 -7.97 -16.22
N LEU A 39 7.35 -7.59 -16.41
CA LEU A 39 6.22 -8.38 -15.91
C LEU A 39 6.14 -9.68 -16.71
N LYS A 40 6.31 -10.81 -16.04
CA LYS A 40 6.19 -12.14 -16.63
C LYS A 40 4.74 -12.63 -16.59
N SER A 41 4.11 -12.52 -15.42
CA SER A 41 2.71 -12.92 -15.23
C SER A 41 2.06 -12.14 -14.08
N LEU A 42 0.74 -11.98 -14.18
CA LEU A 42 -0.11 -11.44 -13.11
C LEU A 42 -1.35 -12.32 -12.99
N THR A 43 -1.47 -13.01 -11.86
CA THR A 43 -2.65 -13.80 -11.50
C THR A 43 -3.37 -13.12 -10.35
N SER A 44 -4.56 -12.61 -10.62
CA SER A 44 -5.36 -11.86 -9.64
C SER A 44 -5.56 -12.65 -8.35
N LYS A 45 -5.34 -12.00 -7.21
CA LYS A 45 -5.43 -12.59 -5.85
C LYS A 45 -4.56 -13.83 -5.63
N SER A 46 -3.50 -13.98 -6.39
CA SER A 46 -2.53 -15.07 -6.26
C SER A 46 -1.11 -14.54 -6.24
N GLU A 47 -0.57 -14.18 -7.40
CA GLU A 47 0.82 -13.73 -7.48
C GLU A 47 1.09 -12.82 -8.67
N ILE A 48 2.18 -12.06 -8.57
CA ILE A 48 2.79 -11.32 -9.67
C ILE A 48 4.23 -11.80 -9.81
N GLU A 49 4.62 -12.23 -11.00
CA GLU A 49 5.99 -12.61 -11.30
C GLU A 49 6.65 -11.61 -12.24
N PHE A 50 7.89 -11.27 -11.91
CA PHE A 50 8.76 -10.47 -12.75
C PHE A 50 10.02 -11.27 -13.08
N GLU A 51 10.54 -11.08 -14.28
CA GLU A 51 11.82 -11.62 -14.73
C GLU A 51 12.79 -10.50 -15.10
N LYS A 52 14.08 -10.81 -15.11
CA LYS A 52 15.13 -9.86 -15.44
C LYS A 52 14.95 -9.30 -16.86
N ASN A 53 15.09 -7.99 -17.01
CA ASN A 53 15.04 -7.33 -18.31
C ASN A 53 16.42 -7.40 -19.01
N PRO A 54 16.58 -8.17 -20.08
CA PRO A 54 17.86 -8.29 -20.79
C PRO A 54 18.29 -7.00 -21.50
N ASN A 55 17.34 -6.09 -21.73
CA ASN A 55 17.56 -4.80 -22.39
C ASN A 55 17.75 -3.64 -21.43
N TYR A 56 17.77 -3.90 -20.13
CA TYR A 56 18.01 -2.85 -19.14
C TYR A 56 19.44 -2.30 -19.30
N TRP A 57 19.58 -0.97 -19.27
CA TRP A 57 20.87 -0.30 -19.53
C TRP A 57 21.95 -0.66 -18.51
N ASP A 58 21.57 -0.93 -17.27
CA ASP A 58 22.46 -1.28 -16.16
C ASP A 58 22.26 -2.73 -15.68
N LYS A 59 22.04 -3.63 -16.62
CA LYS A 59 21.71 -5.05 -16.34
C LYS A 59 22.82 -5.81 -15.59
N GLU A 60 24.07 -5.39 -15.75
CA GLU A 60 25.23 -6.01 -15.07
C GLU A 60 25.18 -5.82 -13.55
N ASN A 61 24.53 -4.77 -13.07
CA ASN A 61 24.32 -4.49 -11.65
C ASN A 61 22.99 -5.06 -11.10
N VAL A 62 22.23 -5.80 -11.90
CA VAL A 62 21.02 -6.48 -11.47
C VAL A 62 21.35 -7.92 -11.07
N HIS A 63 21.46 -8.18 -9.77
CA HIS A 63 21.87 -9.47 -9.23
C HIS A 63 20.68 -10.40 -8.85
N VAL A 64 19.46 -9.90 -8.95
CA VAL A 64 18.23 -10.67 -8.71
C VAL A 64 17.67 -11.10 -10.05
N ASP A 65 17.45 -12.40 -10.24
CA ASP A 65 16.97 -12.94 -11.52
C ASP A 65 15.47 -12.86 -11.70
N ALA A 66 14.72 -12.98 -10.59
CA ALA A 66 13.28 -12.93 -10.59
C ALA A 66 12.74 -12.30 -9.29
N VAL A 67 11.60 -11.65 -9.38
CA VAL A 67 10.84 -11.15 -8.23
C VAL A 67 9.45 -11.76 -8.27
N LYS A 68 9.04 -12.37 -7.15
CA LYS A 68 7.73 -12.97 -7.00
C LYS A 68 6.99 -12.30 -5.84
N LEU A 69 5.86 -11.68 -6.14
CA LEU A 69 4.99 -11.06 -5.14
C LEU A 69 3.79 -11.97 -4.90
N SER A 70 3.68 -12.51 -3.71
CA SER A 70 2.54 -13.34 -3.30
C SER A 70 1.43 -12.46 -2.73
N PHE A 71 0.19 -12.76 -3.10
CA PHE A 71 -0.96 -12.03 -2.58
C PHE A 71 -1.17 -12.32 -1.09
N TYR A 72 -1.42 -11.24 -0.35
CA TYR A 72 -1.79 -11.30 1.07
C TYR A 72 -3.12 -10.54 1.26
N ASP A 73 -4.12 -11.21 1.83
CA ASP A 73 -5.48 -10.67 2.01
C ASP A 73 -5.65 -9.76 3.23
N GLY A 74 -4.60 -9.62 4.05
CA GLY A 74 -4.63 -8.77 5.24
C GLY A 74 -5.24 -9.42 6.49
N GLN A 75 -5.71 -10.65 6.43
CA GLN A 75 -6.45 -11.25 7.55
C GLN A 75 -5.56 -11.85 8.64
N ASP A 76 -4.57 -12.65 8.26
CA ASP A 76 -3.69 -13.34 9.21
C ASP A 76 -2.24 -12.83 9.08
N GLN A 77 -1.92 -11.83 9.89
CA GLN A 77 -0.59 -11.22 9.91
C GLN A 77 0.50 -12.20 10.39
N GLY A 78 0.15 -13.15 11.25
CA GLY A 78 1.09 -14.16 11.75
C GLY A 78 1.59 -15.11 10.68
N LYS A 79 0.75 -15.39 9.68
CA LYS A 79 1.10 -16.26 8.55
C LYS A 79 2.31 -15.77 7.75
N LEU A 80 2.50 -14.45 7.64
CA LEU A 80 3.67 -13.89 6.94
C LEU A 80 4.98 -14.23 7.67
N ALA A 81 4.99 -14.18 8.99
CA ALA A 81 6.15 -14.55 9.80
C ALA A 81 6.46 -16.04 9.68
N ASP A 82 5.44 -16.90 9.69
CA ASP A 82 5.59 -18.35 9.52
C ASP A 82 6.14 -18.67 8.13
N GLN A 83 5.64 -18.05 7.07
CA GLN A 83 6.14 -18.22 5.71
C GLN A 83 7.60 -17.76 5.55
N PHE A 84 7.98 -16.66 6.21
CA PHE A 84 9.36 -16.22 6.27
C PHE A 84 10.25 -17.22 6.99
N SER A 85 9.82 -17.73 8.15
CA SER A 85 10.54 -18.73 8.95
C SER A 85 10.78 -20.04 8.18
N GLN A 86 9.84 -20.42 7.32
CA GLN A 86 9.92 -21.61 6.48
C GLN A 86 10.71 -21.37 5.18
N GLY A 87 11.20 -20.16 4.93
CA GLY A 87 11.92 -19.80 3.71
C GLY A 87 11.01 -19.64 2.48
N ALA A 88 9.69 -19.62 2.65
CA ALA A 88 8.75 -19.41 1.56
C ALA A 88 8.72 -17.94 1.09
N LEU A 89 9.12 -17.01 1.96
CA LEU A 89 9.28 -15.59 1.66
C LEU A 89 10.71 -15.15 1.95
N THR A 90 11.31 -14.40 1.05
CA THR A 90 12.62 -13.75 1.27
C THR A 90 12.49 -12.54 2.19
N THR A 91 11.37 -11.84 2.10
CA THR A 91 11.02 -10.70 2.96
C THR A 91 9.54 -10.79 3.34
N ALA A 92 9.21 -10.34 4.55
CA ALA A 92 7.83 -10.27 5.01
C ALA A 92 7.63 -8.99 5.82
N ARG A 93 6.45 -8.39 5.71
CA ARG A 93 6.11 -7.24 6.56
C ARG A 93 5.75 -7.75 7.96
N LEU A 94 6.42 -7.19 8.97
CA LEU A 94 6.07 -7.40 10.35
C LEU A 94 5.11 -6.30 10.83
N PHE A 95 4.01 -6.71 11.43
CA PHE A 95 2.98 -5.78 11.93
C PHE A 95 3.03 -5.76 13.46
N PRO A 96 3.28 -4.60 14.08
CA PRO A 96 3.27 -4.47 15.55
C PRO A 96 1.93 -4.83 16.20
N THR A 97 0.85 -4.80 15.42
CA THR A 97 -0.50 -5.19 15.86
C THR A 97 -0.75 -6.71 15.80
N SER A 98 0.18 -7.49 15.25
CA SER A 98 0.05 -8.93 15.19
C SER A 98 0.20 -9.56 16.56
N ALA A 99 -0.62 -10.56 16.88
CA ALA A 99 -0.49 -11.34 18.12
C ALA A 99 0.86 -12.09 18.22
N THR A 100 1.54 -12.29 17.09
CA THR A 100 2.85 -12.97 17.03
C THR A 100 4.03 -12.00 17.06
N TYR A 101 3.79 -10.68 17.15
CA TYR A 101 4.84 -9.66 17.02
C TYR A 101 6.00 -9.87 17.98
N GLU A 102 5.73 -9.97 19.28
CA GLU A 102 6.77 -10.12 20.31
C GLU A 102 7.64 -11.37 20.10
N LYS A 103 7.02 -12.47 19.70
CA LYS A 103 7.73 -13.70 19.39
C LYS A 103 8.65 -13.53 18.19
N VAL A 104 8.12 -12.97 17.10
CA VAL A 104 8.88 -12.74 15.85
C VAL A 104 10.01 -11.74 16.09
N GLU A 105 9.76 -10.66 16.82
CA GLU A 105 10.78 -9.68 17.17
C GLU A 105 11.94 -10.31 17.96
N LYS A 106 11.63 -11.20 18.87
CA LYS A 106 12.63 -11.94 19.64
C LYS A 106 13.41 -12.94 18.78
N ASP A 107 12.70 -13.75 17.99
CA ASP A 107 13.29 -14.86 17.23
C ASP A 107 14.09 -14.39 16.01
N PHE A 108 13.74 -13.22 15.45
CA PHE A 108 14.32 -12.66 14.22
C PHE A 108 14.90 -11.25 14.40
N LYS A 109 15.31 -10.88 15.61
CA LYS A 109 15.80 -9.54 15.96
C LYS A 109 16.82 -8.99 14.95
N ASP A 110 17.76 -9.82 14.54
CA ASP A 110 18.85 -9.43 13.63
C ASP A 110 18.41 -9.30 12.16
N ASN A 111 17.19 -9.78 11.85
CA ASN A 111 16.61 -9.74 10.51
C ASN A 111 15.58 -8.62 10.35
N ILE A 112 15.23 -7.90 11.43
CA ILE A 112 14.26 -6.82 11.38
C ILE A 112 14.93 -5.57 10.85
N VAL A 113 14.36 -5.01 9.79
CA VAL A 113 14.80 -3.75 9.18
C VAL A 113 13.67 -2.74 9.32
N TYR A 114 13.95 -1.64 10.00
CA TYR A 114 13.04 -0.51 10.06
C TYR A 114 13.23 0.37 8.83
N THR A 115 12.13 0.64 8.12
CA THR A 115 12.18 1.56 6.99
C THR A 115 12.29 3.00 7.51
N PRO A 116 12.98 3.88 6.77
CA PRO A 116 13.00 5.30 7.14
C PRO A 116 11.58 5.89 7.09
N GLN A 117 11.37 6.94 7.88
CA GLN A 117 10.15 7.75 7.81
C GLN A 117 9.96 8.28 6.39
N ASP A 118 8.76 8.12 5.85
CA ASP A 118 8.39 8.76 4.59
C ASP A 118 7.78 10.16 4.84
N ALA A 119 7.59 10.93 3.78
CA ALA A 119 6.98 12.26 3.85
C ALA A 119 5.43 12.21 3.80
N SER A 120 4.82 11.06 4.10
CA SER A 120 3.38 10.88 4.07
C SER A 120 2.72 11.35 5.36
N THR A 121 1.56 11.97 5.23
CA THR A 121 0.71 12.34 6.36
C THR A 121 -0.59 11.58 6.28
N PHE A 122 -0.89 10.80 7.30
CA PHE A 122 -2.19 10.14 7.43
C PHE A 122 -3.18 11.09 8.08
N LEU A 123 -4.34 11.22 7.46
CA LEU A 123 -5.40 12.11 7.95
C LEU A 123 -6.77 11.48 7.81
N VAL A 124 -7.68 11.89 8.68
CA VAL A 124 -9.11 11.61 8.55
C VAL A 124 -9.78 12.83 7.96
N GLY A 125 -10.20 12.71 6.69
CA GLY A 125 -10.93 13.76 5.99
C GLY A 125 -12.43 13.68 6.28
N THR A 126 -13.06 14.83 6.53
CA THR A 126 -14.52 14.93 6.62
C THR A 126 -15.10 15.42 5.30
N ASN A 127 -16.04 14.70 4.72
CA ASN A 127 -16.75 15.14 3.52
C ASN A 127 -17.81 16.17 3.89
N ILE A 128 -17.45 17.45 3.87
CA ILE A 128 -18.35 18.56 4.22
C ILE A 128 -19.30 18.93 3.08
N ASP A 129 -18.98 18.57 1.85
CA ASP A 129 -19.83 18.81 0.66
C ASP A 129 -20.45 17.48 0.16
N ARG A 130 -20.94 16.68 1.08
CA ARG A 130 -21.55 15.41 0.75
C ARG A 130 -22.85 15.59 -0.05
N GLN A 131 -22.88 14.95 -1.23
CA GLN A 131 -24.05 14.98 -2.13
C GLN A 131 -24.92 13.72 -2.01
N SER A 132 -24.38 12.60 -1.51
CA SER A 132 -25.08 11.32 -1.42
C SER A 132 -24.74 10.56 -0.14
N TYR A 133 -25.69 9.76 0.33
CA TYR A 133 -25.54 8.86 1.48
C TYR A 133 -25.68 7.36 1.10
N ASN A 134 -25.58 7.05 -0.20
CA ASN A 134 -25.87 5.70 -0.74
C ASN A 134 -25.08 4.56 -0.11
N HIS A 135 -23.88 4.82 0.40
CA HIS A 135 -23.00 3.81 1.01
C HIS A 135 -22.81 4.05 2.51
N THR A 136 -23.84 4.53 3.18
CA THR A 136 -23.82 4.79 4.61
C THR A 136 -25.01 4.12 5.31
N ALA A 137 -24.93 3.95 6.63
CA ALA A 137 -26.04 3.48 7.45
C ALA A 137 -27.12 4.55 7.71
N LYS A 138 -27.05 5.72 7.04
CA LYS A 138 -28.04 6.80 7.22
C LYS A 138 -29.21 6.61 6.28
N THR A 139 -30.33 6.11 6.79
CA THR A 139 -31.51 5.75 5.99
C THR A 139 -32.59 6.83 5.98
N SER A 140 -32.77 7.56 7.08
CA SER A 140 -33.81 8.62 7.18
C SER A 140 -33.26 9.99 6.79
N GLU A 141 -34.13 10.85 6.28
CA GLU A 141 -33.79 12.24 5.95
C GLU A 141 -33.35 13.05 7.18
N ALA A 142 -33.92 12.77 8.35
CA ALA A 142 -33.51 13.37 9.59
C ALA A 142 -32.04 13.03 9.95
N GLN A 143 -31.65 11.77 9.79
CA GLN A 143 -30.25 11.34 10.01
C GLN A 143 -29.29 11.97 9.02
N LYS A 144 -29.65 12.05 7.74
CA LYS A 144 -28.83 12.67 6.69
C LYS A 144 -28.63 14.14 6.97
N THR A 145 -29.71 14.87 7.27
CA THR A 145 -29.69 16.30 7.59
C THR A 145 -28.86 16.59 8.84
N SER A 146 -29.07 15.83 9.93
CA SER A 146 -28.30 16.00 11.17
C SER A 146 -26.81 15.71 10.95
N THR A 147 -26.48 14.70 10.19
CA THR A 147 -25.08 14.36 9.85
C THR A 147 -24.43 15.51 9.04
N LYS A 148 -25.11 16.02 8.01
CA LYS A 148 -24.61 17.15 7.22
C LYS A 148 -24.39 18.39 8.08
N LYS A 149 -25.35 18.73 8.93
CA LYS A 149 -25.25 19.85 9.86
C LYS A 149 -24.07 19.72 10.82
N ALA A 150 -23.87 18.54 11.39
CA ALA A 150 -22.74 18.26 12.28
C ALA A 150 -21.40 18.41 11.55
N LEU A 151 -21.24 17.82 10.35
CA LEU A 151 -20.01 17.90 9.58
C LEU A 151 -19.69 19.33 9.09
N LEU A 152 -20.70 20.16 8.86
CA LEU A 152 -20.52 21.57 8.52
C LEU A 152 -20.15 22.43 9.74
N ASN A 153 -20.48 22.00 10.95
CA ASN A 153 -20.14 22.73 12.16
C ASN A 153 -18.63 22.63 12.46
N LYS A 154 -17.97 23.77 12.57
CA LYS A 154 -16.53 23.87 12.85
C LYS A 154 -16.19 23.28 14.20
N ASP A 155 -16.97 23.60 15.24
CA ASP A 155 -16.68 23.17 16.61
C ASP A 155 -16.80 21.66 16.77
N PHE A 156 -17.77 21.04 16.05
CA PHE A 156 -17.89 19.58 15.99
C PHE A 156 -16.65 18.93 15.38
N ARG A 157 -16.13 19.48 14.27
CA ARG A 157 -14.90 18.94 13.66
C ARG A 157 -13.68 19.15 14.54
N GLN A 158 -13.59 20.31 15.25
CA GLN A 158 -12.51 20.54 16.21
C GLN A 158 -12.59 19.58 17.41
N ALA A 159 -13.80 19.31 17.91
CA ALA A 159 -14.01 18.35 18.99
C ALA A 159 -13.49 16.94 18.59
N LEU A 160 -13.76 16.48 17.35
CA LEU A 160 -13.22 15.22 16.85
C LEU A 160 -11.68 15.24 16.81
N THR A 161 -11.08 16.36 16.42
CA THR A 161 -9.62 16.51 16.39
C THR A 161 -9.01 16.43 17.79
N PHE A 162 -9.63 17.06 18.78
CA PHE A 162 -9.15 17.05 20.17
C PHE A 162 -9.40 15.70 20.88
N ALA A 163 -10.45 14.99 20.48
CA ALA A 163 -10.75 13.66 21.03
C ALA A 163 -9.78 12.57 20.54
N PHE A 164 -9.04 12.82 19.45
CA PHE A 164 -8.14 11.83 18.85
C PHE A 164 -6.75 11.87 19.51
N ASN A 165 -6.40 10.80 20.21
CA ASN A 165 -5.05 10.63 20.79
C ASN A 165 -4.08 10.11 19.73
N ARG A 166 -3.27 11.00 19.17
CA ARG A 166 -2.32 10.67 18.10
C ARG A 166 -1.18 9.75 18.56
N GLU A 167 -0.68 9.96 19.75
CA GLU A 167 0.41 9.16 20.33
C GLU A 167 -0.05 7.71 20.54
N SER A 168 -1.21 7.52 21.15
CA SER A 168 -1.79 6.19 21.33
C SER A 168 -2.03 5.49 19.97
N TYR A 169 -2.53 6.22 18.99
CA TYR A 169 -2.71 5.68 17.64
C TYR A 169 -1.40 5.28 16.99
N ALA A 170 -0.39 6.15 17.03
CA ALA A 170 0.94 5.87 16.46
C ALA A 170 1.57 4.64 17.12
N SER A 171 1.51 4.53 18.45
CA SER A 171 2.02 3.37 19.19
C SER A 171 1.30 2.07 18.83
N GLN A 172 0.00 2.13 18.57
CA GLN A 172 -0.77 0.94 18.14
C GLN A 172 -0.39 0.48 16.72
N ILE A 173 -0.09 1.40 15.82
CA ILE A 173 0.20 1.07 14.42
C ILE A 173 1.67 0.70 14.22
N ASN A 174 2.58 1.45 14.83
CA ASN A 174 4.02 1.34 14.60
C ASN A 174 4.77 0.60 15.72
N GLY A 175 4.07 0.21 16.80
CA GLY A 175 4.69 -0.23 18.04
C GLY A 175 5.29 0.96 18.83
N LYS A 176 5.68 0.69 20.08
CA LYS A 176 6.24 1.75 20.96
C LYS A 176 7.51 2.38 20.36
N ASP A 177 8.41 1.54 19.88
CA ASP A 177 9.70 2.01 19.32
C ASP A 177 9.53 2.71 17.96
N GLY A 178 8.48 2.38 17.20
CA GLY A 178 8.16 3.00 15.93
C GLY A 178 7.39 4.32 16.07
N ALA A 179 6.78 4.60 17.22
CA ALA A 179 6.08 5.85 17.47
C ALA A 179 7.01 7.01 17.80
N ASP A 180 8.20 6.71 18.32
CA ASP A 180 9.19 7.69 18.76
C ASP A 180 10.23 8.05 17.67
N LYS A 181 10.15 7.40 16.51
CA LYS A 181 11.02 7.63 15.34
C LYS A 181 10.29 8.31 14.22
#